data_f49715974b58556dc63151d1565bffaf
#
_entry.id   f49715974b58556dc63151d1565bffaf
#
_cell.length_a   1.000
_cell.length_b   1.000
_cell.length_c   1.000
_cell.angle_alpha   90.00
_cell.angle_beta   90.00
_cell.angle_gamma   90.00
#
_symmetry.space_group_name_H-M   'P 1'
#
loop_
_entity.id
_entity.type
_entity.pdbx_description
1 polymer ?
#
loop_
_entity_poly.entity_id
_entity_poly.type
_entity_poly.pdbx_seq_one_letter_code
_entity_poly.pdbx_strand_id
1 'polypeptide(L)'
;MAKKANLKAQVVKPDITTQDPPITAVPLVAVISDTHFGGFTSLCPEQVELDDGGRYYASAVQLKLLEWWDAYWKEVFDRAQGRKLIVIHLGDIVDGNVKHRGQGLTNPAVQEAIAIAMLKPIRDRADKFFITRGTEAHVGDSAEAEVRIAKALEADACEWELGLRVGSVLYDLSHHGRGSSRPWGSAGATQAWEVIADCHMFGVEVPRFILRGHRHILDDSGERVPGTRFICLPAWQLRNAHGHKVASTRRSDIGGIIIEGENVTVRRYSAPLGRSIIKVD
;
A
#
# COMPACT_ATOMS: atom_id res chain seq x y z
N MET A 1 24.16 -8.46 -64.02
CA MET A 1 23.48 -9.70 -63.57
C MET A 1 23.57 -9.78 -62.04
N ALA A 2 22.52 -9.39 -61.34
CA ALA A 2 22.50 -9.41 -59.87
C ALA A 2 21.81 -10.67 -59.39
N LYS A 3 22.54 -11.48 -58.59
CA LYS A 3 22.01 -12.69 -57.95
C LYS A 3 21.05 -12.33 -56.82
N LYS A 4 19.78 -12.72 -56.92
CA LYS A 4 18.79 -12.68 -55.86
C LYS A 4 19.15 -13.73 -54.80
N ALA A 5 19.42 -13.33 -53.61
CA ALA A 5 19.55 -14.18 -52.44
C ALA A 5 18.13 -14.53 -51.92
N ASN A 6 17.78 -15.83 -51.95
CA ASN A 6 16.56 -16.34 -51.35
C ASN A 6 16.78 -16.56 -49.85
N LEU A 7 16.30 -15.63 -49.00
CA LEU A 7 16.19 -15.88 -47.56
C LEU A 7 14.90 -16.69 -47.32
N LYS A 8 15.07 -17.98 -47.00
CA LYS A 8 14.00 -18.79 -46.41
C LYS A 8 13.94 -18.48 -44.91
N ALA A 9 12.89 -17.82 -44.46
CA ALA A 9 12.60 -17.69 -43.05
C ALA A 9 12.26 -19.08 -42.48
N GLN A 10 13.09 -19.58 -41.57
CA GLN A 10 12.76 -20.74 -40.74
C GLN A 10 11.82 -20.28 -39.63
N VAL A 11 10.57 -20.71 -39.70
CA VAL A 11 9.62 -20.61 -38.61
C VAL A 11 10.02 -21.65 -37.56
N VAL A 12 10.67 -21.22 -36.49
CA VAL A 12 10.90 -22.04 -35.31
C VAL A 12 9.55 -22.15 -34.58
N LYS A 13 8.95 -23.34 -34.63
CA LYS A 13 7.78 -23.65 -33.80
C LYS A 13 8.23 -23.59 -32.31
N PRO A 14 7.54 -22.88 -31.42
CA PRO A 14 7.84 -22.96 -29.99
C PRO A 14 7.55 -24.39 -29.52
N ASP A 15 8.52 -24.98 -28.83
CA ASP A 15 8.39 -26.26 -28.16
C ASP A 15 7.45 -26.09 -26.95
N ILE A 16 6.17 -26.47 -27.13
CA ILE A 16 5.14 -26.38 -26.07
C ILE A 16 5.13 -27.72 -25.33
N THR A 17 6.18 -27.99 -24.57
CA THR A 17 6.20 -29.04 -23.56
C THR A 17 6.79 -28.56 -22.26
N THR A 18 6.28 -27.48 -21.77
CA THR A 18 6.30 -27.18 -20.31
C THR A 18 4.93 -27.56 -19.80
N GLN A 19 4.83 -28.70 -19.13
CA GLN A 19 3.69 -29.00 -18.27
C GLN A 19 3.60 -27.86 -17.29
N ASP A 20 2.51 -27.09 -17.36
CA ASP A 20 2.19 -26.11 -16.33
C ASP A 20 2.25 -26.81 -14.98
N PRO A 21 2.94 -26.24 -13.98
CA PRO A 21 2.91 -26.79 -12.64
C PRO A 21 1.44 -26.88 -12.19
N PRO A 22 1.09 -27.90 -11.39
CA PRO A 22 -0.29 -28.11 -10.96
C PRO A 22 -0.87 -26.80 -10.44
N ILE A 23 -2.14 -26.53 -10.75
CA ILE A 23 -2.87 -25.30 -10.39
C ILE A 23 -2.59 -25.01 -8.92
N THR A 24 -1.58 -24.20 -8.67
CA THR A 24 -1.22 -23.77 -7.32
C THR A 24 -2.33 -22.89 -6.80
N ALA A 25 -2.64 -23.02 -5.53
CA ALA A 25 -3.66 -22.24 -4.85
C ALA A 25 -3.58 -20.74 -5.27
N VAL A 26 -4.74 -20.10 -5.43
CA VAL A 26 -4.84 -18.68 -5.80
C VAL A 26 -3.85 -17.84 -5.00
N PRO A 27 -3.00 -17.02 -5.64
CA PRO A 27 -2.07 -16.16 -4.91
C PRO A 27 -2.76 -15.30 -3.87
N LEU A 28 -2.08 -15.08 -2.75
CA LEU A 28 -2.56 -14.16 -1.72
C LEU A 28 -1.91 -12.79 -1.97
N VAL A 29 -2.72 -11.75 -2.03
CA VAL A 29 -2.27 -10.36 -2.18
C VAL A 29 -2.54 -9.62 -0.88
N ALA A 30 -1.49 -9.18 -0.18
CA ALA A 30 -1.58 -8.35 1.00
C ALA A 30 -1.27 -6.90 0.62
N VAL A 31 -2.16 -5.98 0.98
CA VAL A 31 -2.00 -4.56 0.62
C VAL A 31 -2.03 -3.69 1.87
N ILE A 32 -1.04 -2.84 2.01
CA ILE A 32 -0.88 -1.85 3.06
C ILE A 32 -0.60 -0.48 2.45
N SER A 33 -0.78 0.57 3.23
CA SER A 33 -0.53 1.96 2.83
C SER A 33 -0.21 2.82 4.03
N ASP A 34 0.43 3.97 3.79
CA ASP A 34 0.53 5.06 4.76
C ASP A 34 1.10 4.61 6.12
N THR A 35 2.27 3.97 6.09
CA THR A 35 2.97 3.52 7.31
C THR A 35 3.61 4.65 8.07
N HIS A 36 4.03 5.73 7.40
CA HIS A 36 4.58 6.96 7.97
C HIS A 36 5.62 6.71 9.06
N PHE A 37 6.58 5.81 8.82
CA PHE A 37 7.65 5.55 9.78
C PHE A 37 8.35 6.87 10.17
N GLY A 38 8.50 7.08 11.47
CA GLY A 38 9.08 8.31 12.02
C GLY A 38 8.07 9.30 12.61
N GLY A 39 6.78 9.15 12.34
CA GLY A 39 5.73 9.96 12.96
C GLY A 39 5.45 9.57 14.42
N PHE A 40 4.94 10.50 15.24
CA PHE A 40 4.58 10.21 16.64
C PHE A 40 3.40 9.24 16.79
N THR A 41 2.55 9.17 15.80
CA THR A 41 1.29 8.42 15.84
C THR A 41 1.26 7.32 14.77
N SER A 42 2.42 6.90 14.30
CA SER A 42 2.62 5.88 13.29
C SER A 42 3.44 4.71 13.81
N LEU A 43 3.69 3.73 12.95
CA LEU A 43 4.50 2.56 13.29
C LEU A 43 5.92 2.95 13.71
N CYS A 44 6.40 2.31 14.77
CA CYS A 44 7.75 2.45 15.27
C CYS A 44 8.17 1.14 15.96
N PRO A 45 9.40 0.65 15.76
CA PRO A 45 9.95 -0.40 16.60
C PRO A 45 9.95 0.01 18.07
N GLU A 46 9.97 -0.95 18.98
CA GLU A 46 10.02 -0.68 20.43
C GLU A 46 11.14 0.29 20.81
N GLN A 47 12.29 0.14 20.15
CA GLN A 47 13.47 0.99 20.34
C GLN A 47 14.13 1.30 19.01
N VAL A 48 14.58 2.53 18.85
CA VAL A 48 15.36 3.03 17.71
C VAL A 48 16.64 3.66 18.21
N GLU A 49 17.77 3.28 17.63
CA GLU A 49 19.05 3.97 17.84
C GLU A 49 19.11 5.20 16.94
N LEU A 50 19.49 6.33 17.53
CA LEU A 50 19.59 7.60 16.82
C LEU A 50 21.03 7.83 16.34
N ASP A 51 21.18 8.74 15.37
CA ASP A 51 22.47 9.08 14.76
C ASP A 51 23.46 9.77 15.72
N ASP A 52 22.98 10.34 16.81
CA ASP A 52 23.79 10.91 17.89
C ASP A 52 24.18 9.90 18.98
N GLY A 53 23.83 8.61 18.79
CA GLY A 53 24.04 7.54 19.78
C GLY A 53 22.94 7.50 20.88
N GLY A 54 21.96 8.38 20.83
CA GLY A 54 20.78 8.35 21.68
C GLY A 54 19.84 7.22 21.31
N ARG A 55 18.78 7.06 22.10
CA ARG A 55 17.74 6.06 21.86
C ARG A 55 16.36 6.68 21.95
N TYR A 56 15.54 6.37 20.96
CA TYR A 56 14.11 6.67 20.99
C TYR A 56 13.35 5.41 21.39
N TYR A 57 12.41 5.52 22.31
CA TYR A 57 11.52 4.45 22.73
C TYR A 57 10.10 4.72 22.25
N ALA A 58 9.47 3.71 21.69
CA ALA A 58 8.11 3.81 21.20
C ALA A 58 7.14 4.19 22.31
N SER A 59 6.25 5.13 22.02
CA SER A 59 5.16 5.50 22.92
C SER A 59 4.14 4.35 23.05
N ALA A 60 3.29 4.40 24.09
CA ALA A 60 2.21 3.43 24.27
C ALA A 60 1.30 3.32 23.04
N VAL A 61 1.10 4.42 22.31
CA VAL A 61 0.32 4.46 21.07
C VAL A 61 1.04 3.69 19.96
N GLN A 62 2.34 3.90 19.80
CA GLN A 62 3.15 3.21 18.80
C GLN A 62 3.28 1.72 19.10
N LEU A 63 3.45 1.34 20.38
CA LEU A 63 3.44 -0.07 20.79
C LEU A 63 2.11 -0.76 20.46
N LYS A 64 0.98 -0.05 20.61
CA LYS A 64 -0.32 -0.58 20.21
C LYS A 64 -0.47 -0.76 18.71
N LEU A 65 0.07 0.16 17.91
CA LEU A 65 0.12 0.02 16.46
C LEU A 65 1.00 -1.17 16.05
N LEU A 66 2.13 -1.37 16.72
CA LEU A 66 3.04 -2.48 16.49
C LEU A 66 2.35 -3.83 16.78
N GLU A 67 1.62 -3.94 17.90
CA GLU A 67 0.82 -5.14 18.23
C GLU A 67 -0.18 -5.48 17.11
N TRP A 68 -0.88 -4.46 16.55
CA TRP A 68 -1.82 -4.66 15.44
C TRP A 68 -1.12 -5.01 14.13
N TRP A 69 0.05 -4.42 13.88
CA TRP A 69 0.89 -4.75 12.74
C TRP A 69 1.33 -6.21 12.76
N ASP A 70 1.81 -6.67 13.90
CA ASP A 70 2.23 -8.06 14.08
C ASP A 70 1.05 -9.04 13.91
N ALA A 71 -0.12 -8.68 14.44
CA ALA A 71 -1.33 -9.47 14.28
C ALA A 71 -1.77 -9.55 12.80
N TYR A 72 -1.68 -8.45 12.06
CA TYR A 72 -1.99 -8.41 10.62
C TYR A 72 -1.04 -9.32 9.83
N TRP A 73 0.28 -9.16 10.02
CA TRP A 73 1.24 -9.96 9.28
C TRP A 73 1.23 -11.43 9.68
N LYS A 74 0.98 -11.73 10.95
CA LYS A 74 0.76 -13.12 11.37
C LYS A 74 -0.39 -13.75 10.57
N GLU A 75 -1.52 -13.08 10.46
CA GLU A 75 -2.65 -13.58 9.67
C GLU A 75 -2.30 -13.73 8.18
N VAL A 76 -1.64 -12.73 7.58
CA VAL A 76 -1.19 -12.79 6.18
C VAL A 76 -0.31 -14.02 5.96
N PHE A 77 0.67 -14.25 6.82
CA PHE A 77 1.59 -15.36 6.69
C PHE A 77 0.94 -16.71 6.93
N ASP A 78 0.02 -16.80 7.90
CA ASP A 78 -0.75 -18.02 8.15
C ASP A 78 -1.60 -18.39 6.92
N ARG A 79 -2.23 -17.40 6.28
CA ARG A 79 -3.03 -17.59 5.06
C ARG A 79 -2.18 -17.86 3.79
N ALA A 80 -0.96 -17.34 3.76
CA ALA A 80 -0.06 -17.49 2.60
C ALA A 80 0.60 -18.88 2.51
N GLN A 81 0.46 -19.73 3.53
CA GLN A 81 1.09 -21.05 3.53
C GLN A 81 0.72 -21.86 2.28
N GLY A 82 1.74 -22.30 1.53
CA GLY A 82 1.57 -23.05 0.30
C GLY A 82 1.06 -22.26 -0.92
N ARG A 83 1.03 -20.93 -0.82
CA ARG A 83 0.61 -20.00 -1.88
C ARG A 83 1.71 -19.00 -2.20
N LYS A 84 1.65 -18.40 -3.38
CA LYS A 84 2.44 -17.20 -3.68
C LYS A 84 1.89 -16.02 -2.88
N LEU A 85 2.78 -15.34 -2.15
CA LEU A 85 2.47 -14.10 -1.44
C LEU A 85 2.95 -12.90 -2.25
N ILE A 86 2.02 -12.03 -2.59
CA ILE A 86 2.29 -10.75 -3.25
C ILE A 86 1.99 -9.64 -2.25
N VAL A 87 2.96 -8.79 -1.99
CA VAL A 87 2.80 -7.65 -1.08
C VAL A 87 2.82 -6.36 -1.88
N ILE A 88 1.90 -5.47 -1.57
CA ILE A 88 1.77 -4.14 -2.18
C ILE A 88 1.77 -3.09 -1.08
N HIS A 89 2.66 -2.11 -1.17
CA HIS A 89 2.65 -0.91 -0.34
C HIS A 89 2.26 0.30 -1.18
N LEU A 90 1.14 0.94 -0.87
CA LEU A 90 0.61 2.06 -1.65
C LEU A 90 1.14 3.43 -1.20
N GLY A 91 2.44 3.54 -0.90
CA GLY A 91 3.10 4.80 -0.66
C GLY A 91 2.94 5.40 0.74
N ASP A 92 3.56 6.56 0.94
CA ASP A 92 3.73 7.25 2.23
C ASP A 92 4.35 6.34 3.29
N ILE A 93 5.50 5.73 2.92
CA ILE A 93 6.24 4.78 3.78
C ILE A 93 6.83 5.52 4.98
N VAL A 94 7.42 6.70 4.78
CA VAL A 94 8.01 7.53 5.83
C VAL A 94 7.17 8.78 6.11
N ASP A 95 7.29 9.35 7.32
CA ASP A 95 6.57 10.57 7.68
C ASP A 95 7.19 11.84 7.06
N GLY A 96 8.45 11.73 6.64
CA GLY A 96 9.21 12.80 6.02
C GLY A 96 9.64 13.89 7.01
N ASN A 97 10.13 15.01 6.49
CA ASN A 97 10.52 16.18 7.29
C ASN A 97 9.70 17.41 6.85
N VAL A 98 8.41 17.37 7.10
CA VAL A 98 7.52 18.48 6.72
C VAL A 98 7.53 19.54 7.81
N LYS A 99 7.91 20.75 7.45
CA LYS A 99 7.89 21.91 8.38
C LYS A 99 6.56 21.98 9.13
N HIS A 100 6.63 22.11 10.45
CA HIS A 100 5.49 22.34 11.36
C HIS A 100 4.56 21.15 11.65
N ARG A 101 4.96 19.91 11.34
CA ARG A 101 4.23 18.73 11.82
C ARG A 101 5.00 18.11 12.98
N GLY A 102 4.29 17.68 14.01
CA GLY A 102 4.92 16.96 15.13
C GLY A 102 5.44 15.61 14.66
N GLN A 103 6.74 15.54 14.45
CA GLN A 103 7.44 14.32 14.04
C GLN A 103 8.12 13.71 15.26
N GLY A 104 8.07 12.39 15.40
CA GLY A 104 8.78 11.66 16.44
C GLY A 104 10.28 11.61 16.15
N LEU A 105 10.62 11.38 14.92
CA LEU A 105 11.99 11.27 14.42
C LEU A 105 12.14 12.20 13.20
N THR A 106 13.01 13.19 13.31
CA THR A 106 13.16 14.25 12.31
C THR A 106 14.22 13.95 11.24
N ASN A 107 15.13 13.01 11.53
CA ASN A 107 16.16 12.61 10.58
C ASN A 107 15.59 11.65 9.53
N PRO A 108 15.54 12.04 8.23
CA PRO A 108 15.01 11.18 7.18
C PRO A 108 15.77 9.85 7.04
N ALA A 109 17.08 9.83 7.25
CA ALA A 109 17.86 8.59 7.16
C ALA A 109 17.46 7.58 8.25
N VAL A 110 17.15 8.05 9.47
CA VAL A 110 16.64 7.20 10.55
C VAL A 110 15.25 6.66 10.20
N GLN A 111 14.38 7.48 9.61
CA GLN A 111 13.04 7.03 9.17
C GLN A 111 13.15 5.94 8.09
N GLU A 112 14.04 6.13 7.10
CA GLU A 112 14.29 5.13 6.04
C GLU A 112 14.87 3.83 6.61
N ALA A 113 15.82 3.93 7.55
CA ALA A 113 16.39 2.76 8.22
C ALA A 113 15.32 1.95 8.99
N ILE A 114 14.42 2.63 9.70
CA ILE A 114 13.28 2.01 10.37
C ILE A 114 12.37 1.32 9.35
N ALA A 115 12.02 2.02 8.27
CA ALA A 115 11.15 1.48 7.24
C ALA A 115 11.74 0.20 6.63
N ILE A 116 13.04 0.21 6.30
CA ILE A 116 13.74 -0.96 5.78
C ILE A 116 13.74 -2.09 6.80
N ALA A 117 14.06 -1.81 8.06
CA ALA A 117 14.11 -2.83 9.12
C ALA A 117 12.73 -3.47 9.37
N MET A 118 11.66 -2.67 9.32
CA MET A 118 10.29 -3.14 9.55
C MET A 118 9.70 -3.88 8.33
N LEU A 119 10.06 -3.50 7.11
CA LEU A 119 9.54 -4.10 5.89
C LEU A 119 10.38 -5.29 5.39
N LYS A 120 11.66 -5.37 5.74
CA LYS A 120 12.56 -6.43 5.28
C LYS A 120 12.08 -7.84 5.64
N PRO A 121 11.64 -8.14 6.88
CA PRO A 121 11.10 -9.47 7.22
C PRO A 121 9.86 -9.84 6.40
N ILE A 122 9.09 -8.86 5.97
CA ILE A 122 7.91 -9.05 5.13
C ILE A 122 8.34 -9.33 3.70
N ARG A 123 9.27 -8.52 3.17
CA ARG A 123 9.84 -8.70 1.82
C ARG A 123 10.48 -10.07 1.66
N ASP A 124 11.22 -10.53 2.66
CA ASP A 124 11.92 -11.83 2.61
C ASP A 124 10.97 -13.03 2.56
N ARG A 125 9.71 -12.84 2.96
CA ARG A 125 8.65 -13.86 2.90
C ARG A 125 7.72 -13.70 1.72
N ALA A 126 7.80 -12.58 1.00
CA ALA A 126 6.98 -12.32 -0.18
C ALA A 126 7.65 -12.83 -1.45
N ASP A 127 6.88 -13.48 -2.33
CA ASP A 127 7.35 -13.83 -3.69
C ASP A 127 7.53 -12.58 -4.55
N LYS A 128 6.69 -11.58 -4.33
CA LYS A 128 6.71 -10.29 -5.03
C LYS A 128 6.39 -9.15 -4.08
N PHE A 129 7.07 -8.02 -4.26
CA PHE A 129 6.88 -6.82 -3.45
C PHE A 129 6.85 -5.57 -4.33
N PHE A 130 5.73 -4.85 -4.30
CA PHE A 130 5.49 -3.66 -5.12
C PHE A 130 5.25 -2.45 -4.24
N ILE A 131 5.75 -1.30 -4.69
CA ILE A 131 5.58 -0.01 -4.01
C ILE A 131 5.01 0.99 -5.01
N THR A 132 3.97 1.75 -4.63
CA THR A 132 3.64 2.99 -5.33
C THR A 132 4.26 4.17 -4.59
N ARG A 133 4.62 5.23 -5.33
CA ARG A 133 5.21 6.43 -4.75
C ARG A 133 4.15 7.28 -4.07
N GLY A 134 4.47 7.80 -2.89
CA GLY A 134 3.56 8.57 -2.07
C GLY A 134 3.61 10.08 -2.32
N THR A 135 3.19 10.82 -1.31
CA THR A 135 3.07 12.27 -1.35
C THR A 135 4.45 12.93 -1.21
N GLU A 136 4.79 13.85 -2.09
CA GLU A 136 6.06 14.61 -2.06
C GLU A 136 6.36 15.23 -0.69
N ALA A 137 5.33 15.70 0.00
CA ALA A 137 5.47 16.25 1.35
C ALA A 137 6.05 15.28 2.38
N HIS A 138 5.89 13.98 2.18
CA HIS A 138 6.40 12.93 3.07
C HIS A 138 7.68 12.31 2.55
N VAL A 139 7.80 12.12 1.25
CA VAL A 139 8.84 11.28 0.66
C VAL A 139 9.86 12.03 -0.20
N GLY A 140 9.78 13.38 -0.25
CA GLY A 140 10.62 14.27 -1.07
C GLY A 140 10.07 14.48 -2.48
N ASP A 141 10.58 15.50 -3.18
CA ASP A 141 10.01 16.05 -4.43
C ASP A 141 9.82 15.01 -5.55
N SER A 142 10.59 13.94 -5.56
CA SER A 142 10.46 12.85 -6.54
C SER A 142 10.19 11.50 -5.88
N ALA A 143 9.62 11.47 -4.69
CA ALA A 143 9.46 10.28 -3.86
C ALA A 143 10.79 9.52 -3.63
N GLU A 144 11.87 10.25 -3.45
CA GLU A 144 13.22 9.70 -3.38
C GLU A 144 13.43 8.74 -2.23
N ALA A 145 12.78 8.99 -1.08
CA ALA A 145 12.84 8.08 0.06
C ALA A 145 12.30 6.70 -0.30
N GLU A 146 11.17 6.62 -0.98
CA GLU A 146 10.57 5.36 -1.39
C GLU A 146 11.40 4.63 -2.44
N VAL A 147 12.03 5.36 -3.37
CA VAL A 147 12.95 4.76 -4.35
C VAL A 147 14.16 4.14 -3.65
N ARG A 148 14.73 4.82 -2.62
CA ARG A 148 15.84 4.27 -1.84
C ARG A 148 15.43 3.05 -1.02
N ILE A 149 14.26 3.11 -0.38
CA ILE A 149 13.68 1.99 0.39
C ILE A 149 13.41 0.81 -0.54
N ALA A 150 12.77 1.05 -1.69
CA ALA A 150 12.49 0.03 -2.69
C ALA A 150 13.76 -0.69 -3.17
N LYS A 151 14.82 0.09 -3.43
CA LYS A 151 16.13 -0.47 -3.81
C LYS A 151 16.74 -1.31 -2.70
N ALA A 152 16.68 -0.85 -1.45
CA ALA A 152 17.22 -1.58 -0.30
C ALA A 152 16.44 -2.87 0.01
N LEU A 153 15.14 -2.88 -0.28
CA LEU A 153 14.27 -4.05 -0.14
C LEU A 153 14.27 -4.95 -1.38
N GLU A 154 14.97 -4.59 -2.44
CA GLU A 154 14.89 -5.28 -3.73
C GLU A 154 13.42 -5.47 -4.18
N ALA A 155 12.65 -4.38 -4.12
CA ALA A 155 11.27 -4.41 -4.57
C ALA A 155 11.18 -4.65 -6.08
N ASP A 156 10.16 -5.36 -6.52
CA ASP A 156 9.96 -5.71 -7.94
C ASP A 156 9.59 -4.48 -8.79
N ALA A 157 8.94 -3.47 -8.20
CA ALA A 157 8.74 -2.16 -8.83
C ALA A 157 8.46 -1.07 -7.77
N CYS A 158 8.78 0.19 -8.14
CA CYS A 158 8.46 1.40 -7.37
C CYS A 158 8.08 2.52 -8.33
N GLU A 159 6.78 2.70 -8.58
CA GLU A 159 6.27 3.62 -9.60
C GLU A 159 5.15 4.50 -9.03
N TRP A 160 4.81 5.59 -9.73
CA TRP A 160 3.67 6.43 -9.36
C TRP A 160 2.33 5.69 -9.54
N GLU A 161 2.23 4.94 -10.61
CA GLU A 161 1.06 4.15 -10.98
C GLU A 161 1.52 2.77 -11.47
N LEU A 162 0.82 1.73 -11.06
CA LEU A 162 1.12 0.35 -11.43
C LEU A 162 -0.16 -0.36 -11.89
N GLY A 163 -0.14 -0.86 -13.11
CA GLY A 163 -1.06 -1.92 -13.54
C GLY A 163 -0.47 -3.28 -13.20
N LEU A 164 -1.06 -4.01 -12.27
CA LEU A 164 -0.57 -5.31 -11.84
C LEU A 164 -1.57 -6.40 -12.17
N ARG A 165 -1.12 -7.45 -12.87
CA ARG A 165 -1.94 -8.63 -13.12
C ARG A 165 -1.50 -9.79 -12.24
N VAL A 166 -2.45 -10.31 -11.45
CA VAL A 166 -2.26 -11.49 -10.61
C VAL A 166 -3.27 -12.55 -11.03
N GLY A 167 -2.82 -13.58 -11.72
CA GLY A 167 -3.71 -14.52 -12.40
C GLY A 167 -4.57 -13.81 -13.44
N SER A 168 -5.89 -13.96 -13.35
CA SER A 168 -6.84 -13.25 -14.21
C SER A 168 -7.24 -11.86 -13.72
N VAL A 169 -6.84 -11.46 -12.52
CA VAL A 169 -7.26 -10.22 -11.86
C VAL A 169 -6.31 -9.08 -12.19
N LEU A 170 -6.84 -8.00 -12.75
CA LEU A 170 -6.11 -6.76 -13.01
C LEU A 170 -6.35 -5.76 -11.88
N TYR A 171 -5.25 -5.20 -11.36
CA TYR A 171 -5.21 -4.17 -10.34
C TYR A 171 -4.70 -2.86 -10.94
N ASP A 172 -5.32 -1.77 -10.58
CA ASP A 172 -4.87 -0.39 -10.82
C ASP A 172 -4.46 0.20 -9.46
N LEU A 173 -3.17 0.51 -9.32
CA LEU A 173 -2.52 0.87 -8.07
C LEU A 173 -1.92 2.26 -8.19
N SER A 174 -2.26 3.16 -7.28
CA SER A 174 -1.52 4.40 -7.05
C SER A 174 -1.77 4.89 -5.63
N HIS A 175 -0.87 5.75 -5.13
CA HIS A 175 -1.05 6.32 -3.79
C HIS A 175 -2.22 7.29 -3.75
N HIS A 176 -2.25 8.24 -4.69
CA HIS A 176 -3.29 9.26 -4.72
C HIS A 176 -4.57 8.76 -5.34
N GLY A 177 -5.67 9.07 -4.68
CA GLY A 177 -7.01 8.94 -5.22
C GLY A 177 -7.75 10.26 -5.10
N ARG A 178 -8.82 10.46 -5.87
CA ARG A 178 -9.63 11.64 -5.70
C ARG A 178 -10.18 11.72 -4.29
N GLY A 179 -9.91 12.83 -3.61
CA GLY A 179 -10.52 13.15 -2.33
C GLY A 179 -12.00 13.44 -2.52
N SER A 180 -12.84 12.92 -1.62
CA SER A 180 -14.21 13.41 -1.49
C SER A 180 -14.52 13.68 -0.04
N SER A 181 -15.15 14.80 0.21
CA SER A 181 -15.77 15.12 1.49
C SER A 181 -17.07 14.34 1.73
N ARG A 182 -17.53 13.59 0.72
CA ARG A 182 -18.79 12.84 0.81
C ARG A 182 -18.57 11.53 1.56
N PRO A 183 -19.42 11.21 2.54
CA PRO A 183 -19.36 9.93 3.26
C PRO A 183 -19.85 8.75 2.40
N TRP A 184 -19.52 7.52 2.82
CA TRP A 184 -20.19 6.29 2.39
C TRP A 184 -19.81 5.74 1.00
N GLY A 185 -18.53 5.76 0.62
CA GLY A 185 -18.07 5.09 -0.60
C GLY A 185 -18.54 5.72 -1.92
N SER A 186 -19.18 6.88 -1.88
CA SER A 186 -19.63 7.57 -3.10
C SER A 186 -18.48 8.15 -3.88
N ALA A 187 -17.40 8.55 -3.22
CA ALA A 187 -16.19 9.05 -3.87
C ALA A 187 -15.44 7.95 -4.59
N GLY A 188 -15.28 6.81 -3.94
CA GLY A 188 -14.66 5.64 -4.54
C GLY A 188 -15.42 5.13 -5.75
N ALA A 189 -16.76 5.06 -5.65
CA ALA A 189 -17.59 4.67 -6.79
C ALA A 189 -17.46 5.66 -7.96
N THR A 190 -17.43 6.98 -7.69
CA THR A 190 -17.23 7.99 -8.74
C THR A 190 -15.86 7.81 -9.41
N GLN A 191 -14.80 7.61 -8.65
CA GLN A 191 -13.46 7.39 -9.20
C GLN A 191 -13.39 6.09 -10.02
N ALA A 192 -14.07 5.04 -9.58
CA ALA A 192 -14.14 3.81 -10.36
C ALA A 192 -14.81 4.04 -11.73
N TRP A 193 -15.90 4.80 -11.78
CA TRP A 193 -16.56 5.14 -13.04
C TRP A 193 -15.66 5.98 -13.96
N GLU A 194 -14.85 6.89 -13.42
CA GLU A 194 -13.90 7.67 -14.20
C GLU A 194 -12.82 6.77 -14.82
N VAL A 195 -12.23 5.87 -14.04
CA VAL A 195 -11.25 4.91 -14.56
C VAL A 195 -11.87 4.01 -15.64
N ILE A 196 -13.10 3.53 -15.45
CA ILE A 196 -13.81 2.73 -16.45
C ILE A 196 -14.00 3.54 -17.74
N ALA A 197 -14.42 4.80 -17.62
CA ALA A 197 -14.61 5.68 -18.79
C ALA A 197 -13.31 5.89 -19.56
N ASP A 198 -12.20 6.14 -18.85
CA ASP A 198 -10.88 6.29 -19.45
C ASP A 198 -10.43 5.00 -20.12
N CYS A 199 -10.60 3.84 -19.47
CA CYS A 199 -10.30 2.54 -20.06
C CYS A 199 -11.05 2.31 -21.39
N HIS A 200 -12.35 2.62 -21.43
CA HIS A 200 -13.14 2.51 -22.65
C HIS A 200 -12.70 3.51 -23.73
N MET A 201 -12.38 4.74 -23.34
CA MET A 201 -11.92 5.78 -24.26
C MET A 201 -10.62 5.38 -24.94
N PHE A 202 -9.69 4.79 -24.21
CA PHE A 202 -8.37 4.38 -24.71
C PHE A 202 -8.29 2.91 -25.17
N GLY A 203 -9.37 2.17 -25.10
CA GLY A 203 -9.42 0.77 -25.54
C GLY A 203 -8.53 -0.16 -24.72
N VAL A 204 -8.35 0.13 -23.43
CA VAL A 204 -7.59 -0.71 -22.50
C VAL A 204 -8.52 -1.50 -21.58
N GLU A 205 -7.99 -2.56 -20.97
CA GLU A 205 -8.76 -3.43 -20.09
C GLU A 205 -9.16 -2.70 -18.79
N VAL A 206 -10.39 -2.89 -18.37
CA VAL A 206 -10.91 -2.33 -17.12
C VAL A 206 -10.39 -3.14 -15.92
N PRO A 207 -9.77 -2.51 -14.91
CA PRO A 207 -9.27 -3.21 -13.74
C PRO A 207 -10.41 -3.76 -12.86
N ARG A 208 -10.19 -4.94 -12.28
CA ARG A 208 -11.11 -5.51 -11.27
C ARG A 208 -11.01 -4.76 -9.95
N PHE A 209 -9.79 -4.35 -9.57
CA PHE A 209 -9.52 -3.58 -8.35
C PHE A 209 -8.82 -2.28 -8.66
N ILE A 210 -9.31 -1.19 -8.08
CA ILE A 210 -8.68 0.13 -8.04
C ILE A 210 -8.32 0.40 -6.59
N LEU A 211 -7.02 0.36 -6.26
CA LEU A 211 -6.54 0.50 -4.89
C LEU A 211 -5.78 1.81 -4.70
N ARG A 212 -6.13 2.56 -3.66
CA ARG A 212 -5.56 3.88 -3.33
C ARG A 212 -5.21 3.98 -1.85
N GLY A 213 -4.22 4.81 -1.54
CA GLY A 213 -3.83 5.19 -0.18
C GLY A 213 -4.24 6.62 0.20
N HIS A 214 -3.35 7.33 0.89
CA HIS A 214 -3.33 8.77 1.15
C HIS A 214 -4.39 9.30 2.13
N ARG A 215 -5.59 8.78 2.13
CA ARG A 215 -6.72 9.37 2.90
C ARG A 215 -6.81 8.88 4.34
N HIS A 216 -6.10 7.83 4.69
CA HIS A 216 -6.15 7.18 6.00
C HIS A 216 -7.56 6.77 6.43
N ILE A 217 -8.47 6.63 5.49
CA ILE A 217 -9.89 6.29 5.72
C ILE A 217 -10.29 5.23 4.73
N LEU A 218 -10.77 4.12 5.24
CA LEU A 218 -11.33 3.07 4.41
C LEU A 218 -12.56 3.60 3.64
N ASP A 219 -12.48 3.52 2.32
CA ASP A 219 -13.60 3.81 1.42
C ASP A 219 -13.69 2.68 0.39
N ASP A 220 -14.74 1.90 0.46
CA ASP A 220 -14.91 0.69 -0.33
C ASP A 220 -16.22 0.80 -1.13
N SER A 221 -16.10 0.80 -2.45
CA SER A 221 -17.29 0.85 -3.33
C SER A 221 -18.15 -0.41 -3.23
N GLY A 222 -17.58 -1.52 -2.76
CA GLY A 222 -18.26 -2.82 -2.80
C GLY A 222 -18.68 -3.16 -4.23
N GLU A 223 -19.89 -3.67 -4.38
CA GLU A 223 -20.48 -4.06 -5.67
C GLU A 223 -21.29 -2.93 -6.35
N ARG A 224 -21.13 -1.66 -5.92
CA ARG A 224 -21.86 -0.50 -6.50
C ARG A 224 -21.43 -0.18 -7.93
N VAL A 225 -20.25 -0.62 -8.32
CA VAL A 225 -19.73 -0.46 -9.68
C VAL A 225 -19.54 -1.85 -10.27
N PRO A 226 -20.34 -2.24 -11.25
CA PRO A 226 -20.26 -3.57 -11.84
C PRO A 226 -18.89 -3.89 -12.40
N GLY A 227 -18.33 -5.04 -12.03
CA GLY A 227 -17.04 -5.51 -12.56
C GLY A 227 -15.79 -4.84 -11.98
N THR A 228 -15.94 -3.74 -11.25
CA THR A 228 -14.80 -2.98 -10.67
C THR A 228 -15.07 -2.64 -9.20
N ARG A 229 -14.09 -2.84 -8.35
CA ARG A 229 -14.15 -2.46 -6.94
C ARG A 229 -13.05 -1.47 -6.60
N PHE A 230 -13.44 -0.28 -6.18
CA PHE A 230 -12.55 0.73 -5.65
C PHE A 230 -12.37 0.54 -4.14
N ILE A 231 -11.12 0.59 -3.68
CA ILE A 231 -10.83 0.56 -2.25
C ILE A 231 -9.74 1.60 -1.95
N CYS A 232 -10.08 2.60 -1.14
CA CYS A 232 -9.09 3.41 -0.45
C CYS A 232 -8.74 2.72 0.86
N LEU A 233 -7.45 2.48 1.09
CA LEU A 233 -6.98 1.66 2.18
C LEU A 233 -7.02 2.40 3.53
N PRO A 234 -7.10 1.63 4.64
CA PRO A 234 -6.68 2.11 5.94
C PRO A 234 -5.18 2.47 5.92
N ALA A 235 -4.75 3.26 6.88
CA ALA A 235 -3.35 3.61 7.11
C ALA A 235 -2.76 2.84 8.30
N TRP A 236 -1.48 3.06 8.55
CA TRP A 236 -0.81 2.64 9.79
C TRP A 236 -0.38 3.84 10.64
N GLN A 237 -1.04 4.98 10.41
CA GLN A 237 -0.88 6.21 11.18
C GLN A 237 -2.21 6.63 11.78
N LEU A 238 -2.25 6.83 13.09
CA LEU A 238 -3.36 7.48 13.76
C LEU A 238 -3.38 8.97 13.40
N ARG A 239 -4.53 9.58 13.61
CA ARG A 239 -4.75 10.97 13.29
C ARG A 239 -3.77 11.88 14.05
N ASN A 240 -2.95 12.60 13.31
CA ASN A 240 -2.04 13.62 13.81
C ASN A 240 -2.72 15.00 13.86
N ALA A 241 -2.00 16.04 14.33
CA ALA A 241 -2.51 17.40 14.43
C ALA A 241 -3.00 17.97 13.08
N HIS A 242 -2.35 17.61 11.96
CA HIS A 242 -2.78 18.01 10.63
C HIS A 242 -4.11 17.34 10.27
N GLY A 243 -4.23 16.05 10.48
CA GLY A 243 -5.47 15.31 10.25
C GLY A 243 -6.65 15.87 11.08
N HIS A 244 -6.38 16.42 12.28
CA HIS A 244 -7.41 17.12 13.06
C HIS A 244 -7.91 18.41 12.40
N LYS A 245 -7.08 19.09 11.62
CA LYS A 245 -7.47 20.32 10.90
C LYS A 245 -8.25 20.01 9.62
N VAL A 246 -7.81 19.02 8.85
CA VAL A 246 -8.39 18.75 7.51
C VAL A 246 -9.60 17.79 7.54
N ALA A 247 -9.68 16.92 8.55
CA ALA A 247 -10.74 15.93 8.67
C ALA A 247 -11.30 15.89 10.10
N SER A 248 -11.92 16.97 10.54
CA SER A 248 -12.34 17.16 11.93
C SER A 248 -13.31 16.09 12.47
N THR A 249 -14.06 15.43 11.63
CA THR A 249 -15.12 14.49 12.01
C THR A 249 -14.74 13.01 11.87
N ARG A 250 -13.67 12.69 11.12
CA ARG A 250 -13.28 11.30 10.86
C ARG A 250 -11.95 10.95 11.50
N ARG A 251 -11.85 9.72 11.98
CA ARG A 251 -10.62 9.14 12.51
C ARG A 251 -9.91 8.39 11.40
N SER A 252 -8.59 8.23 11.48
CA SER A 252 -7.87 7.29 10.65
C SER A 252 -8.37 5.88 10.92
N ASP A 253 -8.57 5.11 9.89
CA ASP A 253 -8.76 3.67 9.97
C ASP A 253 -7.37 3.01 9.94
N ILE A 254 -7.11 2.09 10.86
CA ILE A 254 -5.83 1.41 10.98
C ILE A 254 -5.97 -0.01 10.43
N GLY A 255 -5.03 -0.43 9.57
CA GLY A 255 -5.02 -1.80 9.07
C GLY A 255 -4.56 -1.96 7.62
N GLY A 256 -5.05 -3.01 6.98
CA GLY A 256 -4.74 -3.37 5.60
C GLY A 256 -5.82 -4.28 5.01
N ILE A 257 -5.61 -4.71 3.78
CA ILE A 257 -6.51 -5.64 3.12
C ILE A 257 -5.76 -6.88 2.64
N ILE A 258 -6.48 -8.00 2.58
CA ILE A 258 -5.99 -9.28 2.07
C ILE A 258 -6.94 -9.70 0.95
N ILE A 259 -6.40 -10.02 -0.24
CA ILE A 259 -7.18 -10.38 -1.41
C ILE A 259 -6.82 -11.78 -1.87
N GLU A 260 -7.82 -12.62 -2.09
CA GLU A 260 -7.71 -13.99 -2.58
C GLU A 260 -8.61 -14.15 -3.80
N GLY A 261 -8.03 -14.03 -4.99
CA GLY A 261 -8.82 -13.90 -6.22
C GLY A 261 -9.66 -12.63 -6.21
N GLU A 262 -10.98 -12.75 -6.12
CA GLU A 262 -11.90 -11.61 -6.01
C GLU A 262 -12.39 -11.34 -4.57
N ASN A 263 -12.05 -12.23 -3.64
CA ASN A 263 -12.45 -12.08 -2.24
C ASN A 263 -11.55 -11.11 -1.50
N VAL A 264 -12.13 -10.08 -0.91
CA VAL A 264 -11.44 -9.05 -0.13
C VAL A 264 -11.75 -9.20 1.34
N THR A 265 -10.73 -9.37 2.15
CA THR A 265 -10.81 -9.31 3.61
C THR A 265 -10.20 -7.99 4.07
N VAL A 266 -11.01 -7.12 4.67
CA VAL A 266 -10.52 -5.89 5.29
C VAL A 266 -10.16 -6.18 6.74
N ARG A 267 -8.92 -5.87 7.14
CA ARG A 267 -8.50 -5.86 8.54
C ARG A 267 -8.46 -4.43 9.04
N ARG A 268 -9.29 -4.14 10.02
CA ARG A 268 -9.44 -2.81 10.60
C ARG A 268 -9.35 -2.91 12.10
N TYR A 269 -8.35 -2.24 12.65
CA TYR A 269 -8.09 -2.16 14.07
C TYR A 269 -8.61 -0.84 14.63
N SER A 270 -9.18 -0.87 15.82
CA SER A 270 -9.66 0.33 16.48
C SER A 270 -9.33 0.29 17.97
N ALA A 271 -8.75 1.37 18.48
CA ALA A 271 -8.70 1.59 19.91
C ALA A 271 -10.06 2.15 20.39
N PRO A 272 -10.50 1.80 21.58
CA PRO A 272 -11.62 2.48 22.23
C PRO A 272 -11.15 3.90 22.59
N LEU A 273 -11.34 4.81 21.63
CA LEU A 273 -11.04 6.23 21.86
C LEU A 273 -12.27 6.88 22.46
N GLY A 274 -12.31 6.95 23.77
CA GLY A 274 -13.26 7.78 24.47
C GLY A 274 -13.09 9.26 24.08
N ARG A 275 -14.16 9.96 23.77
CA ARG A 275 -14.14 11.42 23.85
C ARG A 275 -14.07 11.78 25.32
N SER A 276 -13.13 12.68 25.68
CA SER A 276 -13.18 13.29 27.01
C SER A 276 -14.48 14.07 27.11
N ILE A 277 -15.39 13.61 27.96
CA ILE A 277 -16.61 14.33 28.29
C ILE A 277 -16.29 15.12 29.55
N ILE A 278 -16.20 16.43 29.41
CA ILE A 278 -16.10 17.33 30.57
C ILE A 278 -17.53 17.58 31.01
N LYS A 279 -17.85 17.14 32.21
CA LYS A 279 -19.11 17.53 32.86
C LYS A 279 -18.87 18.88 33.53
N VAL A 280 -19.71 19.84 33.22
CA VAL A 280 -19.80 21.12 33.91
C VAL A 280 -21.11 21.04 34.69
N ASP A 281 -20.99 21.02 36.04
CA ASP A 281 -22.14 21.04 36.93
C ASP A 281 -22.59 22.49 37.14
#